data_424084af7db3233a1800f33fea3c36e2
#
_entry.id   424084af7db3233a1800f33fea3c36e2
#
_cell.length_a   1.000
_cell.length_b   1.000
_cell.length_c   1.000
_cell.angle_alpha   90.00
_cell.angle_beta   90.00
_cell.angle_gamma   90.00
#
_symmetry.space_group_name_H-M   'P 1'
#
loop_
_entity.id
_entity.type
_entity.pdbx_description
1 polymer ?
#
loop_
_entity_poly.entity_id
_entity_poly.type
_entity_poly.pdbx_seq_one_letter_code
_entity_poly.pdbx_strand_id
1 'polypeptide(L)'
;MGNAKPEEGVHEENGATETFSGESYASNSYDNASADSASKSSTDDSLNAAAKSNTSSKNRKLSKPWLFTIVIVAIVVISAIFATVTDPSLFKSQNAASTMSHKTVTIGLKLAPTNLDIRNQSGSSLDQLLIGNVYEGLVARNEKNQVSPSLAKSWEVSKDGLRYTFHLRKDSVFSNGHKLTAKDAAWSFNELVSKQYRGSNMVGKVESAKAKDDYTFEITLKEPNAKLLWALCSRAGLVFDKTAKYDAKTQAVGSGPYLIEKFVPSDRVVLKANPRYKGIHPAKTEKVVVRYFVDDNAAVDALSSGAVKALAPISGQLAKPFKDDSKRYVVRAGNGTDKFVLAMNMNGERTKDARVRKAIRYAIDHKQIIASRGGTDLALGGPIPSLDPGYEDLTKLYPHNIDRAKSLMK
;
A
#
# COMPACT_ATOMS: atom_id res chain seq x y z
N MET A 1 -62.55 -27.88 37.20
CA MET A 1 -62.35 -29.34 37.34
C MET A 1 -61.83 -29.82 36.01
N GLY A 2 -60.66 -30.43 35.94
CA GLY A 2 -60.12 -31.07 34.72
C GLY A 2 -58.75 -30.51 34.28
N ASN A 3 -57.68 -30.93 34.98
CA ASN A 3 -56.29 -30.81 34.58
C ASN A 3 -55.99 -31.71 33.36
N ALA A 4 -55.36 -31.18 32.35
CA ALA A 4 -54.66 -31.97 31.33
C ALA A 4 -53.25 -31.39 31.17
N LYS A 5 -52.23 -32.21 31.47
CA LYS A 5 -50.80 -31.98 31.15
C LYS A 5 -50.59 -32.11 29.63
N PRO A 6 -49.64 -31.36 29.04
CA PRO A 6 -49.16 -31.68 27.71
C PRO A 6 -48.01 -32.67 27.78
N GLU A 7 -48.00 -33.61 26.85
CA GLU A 7 -46.98 -34.63 26.61
C GLU A 7 -45.74 -33.99 25.97
N GLU A 8 -44.56 -34.46 26.40
CA GLU A 8 -43.25 -34.19 25.81
C GLU A 8 -43.10 -34.93 24.47
N GLY A 9 -43.09 -34.20 23.38
CA GLY A 9 -42.69 -34.72 22.05
C GLY A 9 -41.20 -34.57 21.83
N VAL A 10 -40.50 -35.68 21.82
CA VAL A 10 -39.08 -35.77 21.39
C VAL A 10 -39.02 -35.56 19.89
N HIS A 11 -38.44 -34.46 19.41
CA HIS A 11 -38.06 -34.27 18.03
C HIS A 11 -36.58 -34.62 17.86
N GLU A 12 -36.30 -35.68 17.11
CA GLU A 12 -35.01 -36.01 16.57
C GLU A 12 -34.60 -34.90 15.57
N GLU A 13 -33.52 -34.17 15.89
CA GLU A 13 -32.85 -33.30 14.94
C GLU A 13 -32.00 -34.14 14.01
N ASN A 14 -32.47 -34.26 12.77
CA ASN A 14 -31.67 -34.72 11.64
C ASN A 14 -30.62 -33.64 11.29
N GLY A 15 -29.36 -33.89 11.64
CA GLY A 15 -28.22 -33.07 11.27
C GLY A 15 -27.98 -33.08 9.78
N ALA A 16 -28.39 -32.03 9.09
CA ALA A 16 -27.92 -31.72 7.74
C ALA A 16 -26.52 -31.10 7.83
N THR A 17 -25.52 -31.89 7.54
CA THR A 17 -24.14 -31.42 7.32
C THR A 17 -24.10 -30.65 5.99
N GLU A 18 -24.21 -29.33 6.04
CA GLU A 18 -23.84 -28.48 4.92
C GLU A 18 -22.31 -28.47 4.79
N THR A 19 -21.84 -29.17 3.79
CA THR A 19 -20.45 -29.08 3.33
C THR A 19 -20.23 -27.74 2.66
N PHE A 20 -19.65 -26.78 3.39
CA PHE A 20 -19.06 -25.58 2.80
C PHE A 20 -17.85 -25.99 1.96
N SER A 21 -18.02 -26.02 0.65
CA SER A 21 -16.94 -26.04 -0.31
C SER A 21 -16.18 -24.72 -0.21
N GLY A 22 -15.06 -24.74 0.50
CA GLY A 22 -14.15 -23.60 0.61
C GLY A 22 -13.45 -23.38 -0.73
N GLU A 23 -13.91 -22.44 -1.52
CA GLU A 23 -13.08 -21.85 -2.56
C GLU A 23 -11.94 -21.08 -1.91
N SER A 24 -10.74 -21.55 -2.18
CA SER A 24 -9.49 -21.00 -1.68
C SER A 24 -9.29 -19.57 -2.17
N TYR A 25 -9.27 -18.61 -1.25
CA TYR A 25 -8.69 -17.30 -1.52
C TYR A 25 -7.18 -17.48 -1.70
N ALA A 26 -6.73 -17.48 -2.94
CA ALA A 26 -5.32 -17.42 -3.28
C ALA A 26 -4.75 -16.06 -2.85
N SER A 27 -4.05 -16.07 -1.73
CA SER A 27 -3.09 -15.03 -1.40
C SER A 27 -1.94 -15.13 -2.41
N ASN A 28 -1.71 -14.09 -3.21
CA ASN A 28 -0.53 -14.01 -4.05
C ASN A 28 0.72 -13.99 -3.15
N SER A 29 1.36 -15.15 -3.05
CA SER A 29 2.72 -15.28 -2.58
C SER A 29 3.66 -14.65 -3.60
N TYR A 30 4.64 -13.91 -3.12
CA TYR A 30 5.74 -13.39 -3.91
C TYR A 30 6.57 -14.55 -4.44
N ASP A 31 6.52 -14.80 -5.74
CA ASP A 31 7.47 -15.67 -6.43
C ASP A 31 8.77 -14.91 -6.62
N ASN A 32 9.76 -15.27 -5.81
CA ASN A 32 11.16 -15.03 -6.12
C ASN A 32 11.59 -16.05 -7.18
N ALA A 33 11.60 -15.64 -8.43
CA ALA A 33 12.24 -16.41 -9.49
C ALA A 33 13.77 -16.21 -9.40
N SER A 34 14.45 -17.16 -8.77
CA SER A 34 15.89 -17.38 -8.95
C SER A 34 16.09 -18.10 -10.28
N ALA A 35 16.75 -17.43 -11.22
CA ALA A 35 17.17 -18.02 -12.47
C ALA A 35 18.43 -18.86 -12.22
N ASP A 36 18.29 -20.18 -12.22
CA ASP A 36 19.38 -21.11 -12.42
C ASP A 36 19.65 -21.20 -13.94
N SER A 37 20.84 -20.79 -14.34
CA SER A 37 21.40 -21.18 -15.64
C SER A 37 22.67 -21.97 -15.42
N ALA A 38 22.52 -23.28 -15.50
CA ALA A 38 23.63 -24.21 -15.64
C ALA A 38 24.19 -24.16 -17.05
N SER A 39 25.50 -23.96 -17.20
CA SER A 39 26.23 -24.42 -18.40
C SER A 39 27.51 -25.11 -17.98
N LYS A 40 27.66 -26.29 -18.57
CA LYS A 40 28.70 -27.31 -18.40
C LYS A 40 30.04 -26.88 -18.98
N SER A 41 31.09 -27.30 -18.24
CA SER A 41 32.33 -28.00 -18.63
C SER A 41 33.16 -27.51 -19.82
N SER A 42 34.44 -27.28 -19.57
CA SER A 42 35.50 -28.21 -20.05
C SER A 42 36.84 -27.85 -19.43
N THR A 43 37.49 -28.91 -18.98
CA THR A 43 38.87 -29.15 -18.62
C THR A 43 39.89 -28.49 -19.57
N ASP A 44 41.02 -27.94 -19.09
CA ASP A 44 42.32 -28.62 -19.12
C ASP A 44 43.46 -27.73 -18.56
N ASP A 45 44.27 -28.41 -17.81
CA ASP A 45 45.65 -28.31 -17.46
C ASP A 45 46.54 -27.20 -18.02
N SER A 46 47.37 -26.53 -17.19
CA SER A 46 48.78 -26.88 -16.99
C SER A 46 49.59 -25.73 -16.32
N LEU A 47 50.26 -26.14 -15.26
CA LEU A 47 51.64 -25.87 -14.89
C LEU A 47 52.20 -24.46 -14.61
N ASN A 48 52.53 -24.31 -13.35
CA ASN A 48 53.76 -23.81 -12.76
C ASN A 48 54.74 -23.00 -13.64
N ALA A 49 55.09 -21.82 -13.18
CA ALA A 49 56.50 -21.47 -13.00
C ALA A 49 56.66 -20.25 -12.09
N ALA A 50 57.41 -20.47 -11.04
CA ALA A 50 57.96 -19.46 -10.17
C ALA A 50 59.07 -18.67 -10.91
N ALA A 51 59.21 -17.40 -10.60
CA ALA A 51 60.55 -16.84 -10.25
C ALA A 51 60.50 -15.30 -10.06
N LYS A 52 60.85 -14.93 -8.84
CA LYS A 52 61.88 -13.95 -8.44
C LYS A 52 61.96 -12.58 -9.10
N SER A 53 61.71 -11.60 -8.23
CA SER A 53 62.51 -10.39 -7.95
C SER A 53 63.13 -9.59 -9.11
N ASN A 54 62.77 -8.31 -9.17
CA ASN A 54 63.82 -7.29 -9.03
C ASN A 54 63.22 -5.89 -8.75
N THR A 55 63.56 -5.38 -7.59
CA THR A 55 63.47 -3.98 -7.22
C THR A 55 64.35 -3.15 -8.14
N SER A 56 63.76 -2.22 -8.86
CA SER A 56 64.47 -1.10 -9.46
C SER A 56 63.67 0.17 -9.27
N SER A 57 64.07 0.91 -8.24
CA SER A 57 63.71 2.30 -8.03
C SER A 57 64.20 3.15 -9.21
N LYS A 58 63.29 3.60 -10.07
CA LYS A 58 63.54 4.69 -11.01
C LYS A 58 62.84 5.94 -10.55
N ASN A 59 63.56 6.83 -9.91
CA ASN A 59 63.20 8.23 -9.71
C ASN A 59 62.84 8.88 -11.06
N ARG A 60 61.57 8.98 -11.34
CA ARG A 60 61.11 9.86 -12.45
C ARG A 60 60.97 11.27 -11.90
N LYS A 61 61.93 12.13 -12.27
CA LYS A 61 61.80 13.58 -12.14
C LYS A 61 60.56 14.03 -12.91
N LEU A 62 59.59 14.60 -12.19
CA LEU A 62 58.45 15.25 -12.81
C LEU A 62 58.93 16.40 -13.70
N SER A 63 58.50 16.43 -14.97
CA SER A 63 58.85 17.49 -15.92
C SER A 63 58.18 18.83 -15.48
N LYS A 64 58.93 19.92 -15.61
CA LYS A 64 58.49 21.28 -15.21
C LYS A 64 57.14 21.74 -15.73
N PRO A 65 56.60 21.33 -16.92
CA PRO A 65 55.30 21.78 -17.38
C PRO A 65 54.10 21.25 -16.55
N TRP A 66 54.23 20.09 -15.86
CA TRP A 66 53.14 19.55 -15.04
C TRP A 66 53.00 20.28 -13.71
N LEU A 67 54.07 20.76 -13.13
CA LEU A 67 54.01 21.63 -11.96
C LEU A 67 53.29 22.95 -12.23
N PHE A 68 53.44 23.52 -13.42
CA PHE A 68 52.71 24.71 -13.83
C PHE A 68 51.20 24.46 -13.95
N THR A 69 50.78 23.31 -14.49
CA THR A 69 49.37 22.93 -14.61
C THR A 69 48.75 22.73 -13.23
N ILE A 70 49.41 22.09 -12.28
CA ILE A 70 48.94 21.91 -10.91
C ILE A 70 48.79 23.26 -10.18
N VAL A 71 49.69 24.19 -10.36
CA VAL A 71 49.65 25.53 -9.77
C VAL A 71 48.49 26.35 -10.37
N ILE A 72 48.23 26.27 -11.65
CA ILE A 72 47.13 26.96 -12.30
C ILE A 72 45.79 26.38 -11.82
N VAL A 73 45.64 25.07 -11.74
CA VAL A 73 44.43 24.43 -11.18
C VAL A 73 44.20 24.81 -9.72
N ALA A 74 45.24 24.84 -8.90
CA ALA A 74 45.17 25.27 -7.50
C ALA A 74 44.75 26.75 -7.39
N ILE A 75 45.26 27.64 -8.22
CA ILE A 75 44.90 29.07 -8.23
C ILE A 75 43.43 29.25 -8.72
N VAL A 76 42.95 28.47 -9.70
CA VAL A 76 41.56 28.53 -10.11
C VAL A 76 40.60 28.02 -9.04
N VAL A 77 40.97 26.96 -8.33
CA VAL A 77 40.19 26.45 -7.20
C VAL A 77 40.21 27.43 -6.03
N ILE A 78 41.33 28.05 -5.69
CA ILE A 78 41.42 29.04 -4.62
C ILE A 78 40.67 30.32 -4.99
N SER A 79 40.74 30.78 -6.25
CA SER A 79 39.97 31.96 -6.70
C SER A 79 38.47 31.67 -6.75
N ALA A 80 38.04 30.46 -7.09
CA ALA A 80 36.64 30.05 -7.00
C ALA A 80 36.16 30.00 -5.54
N ILE A 81 36.96 29.52 -4.61
CA ILE A 81 36.64 29.53 -3.17
C ILE A 81 36.65 30.96 -2.62
N PHE A 82 37.57 31.83 -3.07
CA PHE A 82 37.61 33.24 -2.61
C PHE A 82 36.44 34.05 -3.18
N ALA A 83 36.03 33.80 -4.43
CA ALA A 83 34.84 34.42 -5.01
C ALA A 83 33.54 34.01 -4.30
N THR A 84 33.45 32.77 -3.80
CA THR A 84 32.30 32.28 -3.03
C THR A 84 32.25 32.84 -1.59
N VAL A 85 33.40 33.27 -1.04
CA VAL A 85 33.47 33.81 0.34
C VAL A 85 33.28 35.34 0.38
N THR A 86 33.50 36.05 -0.73
CA THR A 86 33.45 37.53 -0.76
C THR A 86 32.18 38.09 -1.41
N ASP A 87 31.32 37.28 -1.98
CA ASP A 87 30.04 37.70 -2.55
C ASP A 87 28.86 37.34 -1.64
N PRO A 88 28.37 38.31 -0.82
CA PRO A 88 27.20 38.09 0.04
C PRO A 88 25.91 37.80 -0.74
N SER A 89 25.88 38.04 -2.05
CA SER A 89 24.68 37.77 -2.88
C SER A 89 24.47 36.27 -3.15
N LEU A 90 25.54 35.48 -3.10
CA LEU A 90 25.43 34.03 -3.22
C LEU A 90 24.81 33.36 -1.97
N PHE A 91 24.93 33.98 -0.80
CA PHE A 91 24.24 33.55 0.41
C PHE A 91 22.76 33.99 0.47
N LYS A 92 22.36 35.03 -0.28
CA LYS A 92 20.95 35.43 -0.39
C LYS A 92 20.11 34.44 -1.24
N SER A 93 20.75 33.66 -2.10
CA SER A 93 20.05 32.66 -2.93
C SER A 93 19.58 31.44 -2.13
N GLN A 94 20.24 31.12 -0.98
CA GLN A 94 19.79 30.02 -0.12
C GLN A 94 18.59 30.41 0.76
N ASN A 95 18.42 31.67 1.08
CA ASN A 95 17.25 32.14 1.84
C ASN A 95 16.01 32.34 0.96
N ALA A 96 16.15 32.49 -0.36
CA ALA A 96 15.02 32.48 -1.30
C ALA A 96 14.46 31.07 -1.53
N ALA A 97 15.29 30.02 -1.35
CA ALA A 97 14.84 28.62 -1.40
C ALA A 97 14.02 28.23 -0.16
N SER A 98 14.19 28.89 0.99
CA SER A 98 13.45 28.59 2.22
C SER A 98 12.01 29.12 2.20
N THR A 99 11.72 30.16 1.44
CA THR A 99 10.35 30.71 1.29
C THR A 99 9.51 29.95 0.27
N MET A 100 10.13 29.18 -0.63
CA MET A 100 9.41 28.24 -1.52
C MET A 100 9.11 26.88 -0.86
N SER A 101 9.69 26.60 0.30
CA SER A 101 9.62 25.32 1.00
C SER A 101 8.22 24.92 1.49
N HIS A 102 7.30 25.88 1.66
CA HIS A 102 5.96 25.59 2.19
C HIS A 102 4.95 25.09 1.14
N LYS A 103 5.26 25.18 -0.14
CA LYS A 103 4.38 24.73 -1.23
C LYS A 103 4.60 23.28 -1.68
N THR A 104 5.77 22.73 -1.42
CA THR A 104 6.14 21.36 -1.82
C THR A 104 6.53 20.54 -0.60
N VAL A 105 5.95 19.34 -0.49
CA VAL A 105 6.31 18.34 0.53
C VAL A 105 6.82 17.08 -0.16
N THR A 106 7.98 16.58 0.25
CA THR A 106 8.51 15.29 -0.19
C THR A 106 8.25 14.24 0.89
N ILE A 107 7.63 13.13 0.51
CA ILE A 107 7.37 11.98 1.38
C ILE A 107 8.08 10.75 0.87
N GLY A 108 8.54 9.90 1.78
CA GLY A 108 9.16 8.61 1.48
C GLY A 108 8.16 7.49 1.69
N LEU A 109 7.99 6.62 0.69
CA LEU A 109 7.19 5.40 0.78
C LEU A 109 8.03 4.20 0.35
N LYS A 110 7.52 2.99 0.64
CA LYS A 110 7.98 1.73 0.08
C LYS A 110 7.11 1.31 -1.10
N LEU A 111 7.52 0.28 -1.82
CA LEU A 111 6.72 -0.37 -2.87
C LEU A 111 6.31 0.60 -3.98
N ALA A 112 7.27 0.98 -4.81
CA ALA A 112 7.05 1.84 -5.95
C ALA A 112 6.12 1.18 -7.00
N PRO A 113 5.14 1.92 -7.57
CA PRO A 113 4.37 1.41 -8.68
C PRO A 113 5.22 1.37 -9.96
N THR A 114 5.06 0.33 -10.76
CA THR A 114 5.73 0.18 -12.07
C THR A 114 4.97 0.87 -13.19
N ASN A 115 3.67 1.06 -13.02
CA ASN A 115 2.78 1.84 -13.88
C ASN A 115 1.57 2.34 -13.08
N LEU A 116 0.70 3.15 -13.70
CA LEU A 116 -0.45 3.79 -13.06
C LEU A 116 -1.81 3.11 -13.35
N ASP A 117 -1.84 2.00 -14.09
CA ASP A 117 -3.10 1.32 -14.44
C ASP A 117 -3.68 0.56 -13.24
N ILE A 118 -4.41 1.29 -12.39
CA ILE A 118 -5.04 0.75 -11.18
C ILE A 118 -6.11 -0.30 -11.46
N ARG A 119 -6.64 -0.38 -12.68
CA ARG A 119 -7.66 -1.36 -13.04
C ARG A 119 -7.08 -2.75 -13.28
N ASN A 120 -5.88 -2.82 -13.85
CA ASN A 120 -5.23 -4.09 -14.23
C ASN A 120 -4.05 -4.45 -13.32
N GLN A 121 -3.26 -3.47 -12.90
CA GLN A 121 -2.06 -3.73 -12.09
C GLN A 121 -2.41 -4.03 -10.63
N SER A 122 -1.79 -5.06 -10.07
CA SER A 122 -1.88 -5.36 -8.63
C SER A 122 -0.91 -4.49 -7.82
N GLY A 123 -1.10 -4.48 -6.50
CA GLY A 123 -0.19 -3.87 -5.54
C GLY A 123 -0.82 -2.73 -4.74
N SER A 124 -0.53 -2.72 -3.44
CA SER A 124 -0.99 -1.69 -2.49
C SER A 124 -0.38 -0.32 -2.76
N SER A 125 0.76 -0.26 -3.45
CA SER A 125 1.40 1.02 -3.84
C SER A 125 0.52 1.89 -4.72
N LEU A 126 -0.22 1.26 -5.66
CA LEU A 126 -1.18 1.99 -6.49
C LEU A 126 -2.39 2.46 -5.69
N ASP A 127 -2.87 1.63 -4.78
CA ASP A 127 -3.99 2.00 -3.90
C ASP A 127 -3.62 3.21 -3.04
N GLN A 128 -2.45 3.17 -2.40
CA GLN A 128 -1.95 4.29 -1.58
C GLN A 128 -1.73 5.57 -2.38
N LEU A 129 -1.26 5.45 -3.62
CA LEU A 129 -0.98 6.60 -4.48
C LEU A 129 -2.26 7.20 -5.06
N LEU A 130 -3.18 6.38 -5.57
CA LEU A 130 -4.23 6.83 -6.47
C LEU A 130 -5.61 6.93 -5.82
N ILE A 131 -5.96 6.03 -4.87
CA ILE A 131 -7.30 6.04 -4.25
C ILE A 131 -7.41 7.22 -3.28
N GLY A 132 -8.42 8.06 -3.48
CA GLY A 132 -8.67 9.25 -2.67
C GLY A 132 -7.74 10.43 -2.98
N ASN A 133 -6.62 10.19 -3.66
CA ASN A 133 -5.70 11.25 -4.07
C ASN A 133 -5.96 11.71 -5.52
N VAL A 134 -6.02 10.77 -6.45
CA VAL A 134 -6.20 11.04 -7.89
C VAL A 134 -7.58 10.61 -8.38
N TYR A 135 -8.02 9.45 -7.96
CA TYR A 135 -9.36 8.92 -8.24
C TYR A 135 -10.21 8.92 -6.98
N GLU A 136 -11.44 9.41 -7.08
CA GLU A 136 -12.44 9.23 -6.03
C GLU A 136 -13.29 7.97 -6.31
N GLY A 137 -13.69 7.30 -5.23
CA GLY A 137 -14.69 6.25 -5.27
C GLY A 137 -16.10 6.76 -5.05
N LEU A 138 -17.09 5.93 -5.30
CA LEU A 138 -18.49 6.22 -4.93
C LEU A 138 -18.59 6.54 -3.43
N VAL A 139 -17.94 5.73 -2.62
CA VAL A 139 -17.80 5.89 -1.17
C VAL A 139 -16.34 5.73 -0.78
N ALA A 140 -15.96 6.17 0.41
CA ALA A 140 -14.62 6.09 0.95
C ALA A 140 -14.60 5.42 2.31
N ARG A 141 -13.42 5.13 2.84
CA ARG A 141 -13.22 4.74 4.25
C ARG A 141 -12.73 5.93 5.05
N ASN A 142 -13.30 6.10 6.24
CA ASN A 142 -12.81 7.08 7.20
C ASN A 142 -11.64 6.49 8.02
N GLU A 143 -11.08 7.29 8.94
CA GLU A 143 -9.96 6.89 9.81
C GLU A 143 -10.30 5.68 10.72
N LYS A 144 -11.57 5.40 10.96
CA LYS A 144 -12.07 4.25 11.71
C LYS A 144 -12.36 3.05 10.81
N ASN A 145 -11.92 3.08 9.55
CA ASN A 145 -12.19 2.05 8.53
C ASN A 145 -13.69 1.80 8.26
N GLN A 146 -14.52 2.81 8.46
CA GLN A 146 -15.96 2.75 8.20
C GLN A 146 -16.29 3.41 6.86
N VAL A 147 -17.36 2.93 6.21
CA VAL A 147 -17.87 3.54 4.98
C VAL A 147 -18.32 4.97 5.24
N SER A 148 -17.86 5.90 4.41
CA SER A 148 -18.15 7.33 4.48
C SER A 148 -18.45 7.91 3.11
N PRO A 149 -19.15 9.07 3.02
CA PRO A 149 -19.38 9.76 1.76
C PRO A 149 -18.10 10.09 0.99
N SER A 150 -18.19 10.11 -0.35
CA SER A 150 -17.15 10.56 -1.27
C SER A 150 -17.82 11.20 -2.49
N LEU A 151 -17.79 10.58 -3.69
CA LEU A 151 -18.58 11.04 -4.84
C LEU A 151 -20.07 10.95 -4.57
N ALA A 152 -20.53 9.88 -3.91
CA ALA A 152 -21.88 9.80 -3.38
C ALA A 152 -21.93 10.54 -2.03
N LYS A 153 -22.81 11.54 -1.94
CA LYS A 153 -23.10 12.25 -0.68
C LYS A 153 -23.96 11.41 0.26
N SER A 154 -24.75 10.48 -0.27
CA SER A 154 -25.60 9.53 0.46
C SER A 154 -25.93 8.33 -0.42
N TRP A 155 -26.41 7.27 0.21
CA TRP A 155 -26.89 6.08 -0.45
C TRP A 155 -28.01 5.42 0.34
N GLU A 156 -28.80 4.60 -0.34
CA GLU A 156 -29.89 3.80 0.21
C GLU A 156 -29.69 2.34 -0.17
N VAL A 157 -30.06 1.43 0.73
CA VAL A 157 -30.05 -0.01 0.49
C VAL A 157 -31.47 -0.51 0.72
N SER A 158 -32.02 -1.25 -0.26
CA SER A 158 -33.34 -1.86 -0.12
C SER A 158 -33.39 -2.89 1.01
N LYS A 159 -34.57 -3.16 1.54
CA LYS A 159 -34.75 -4.08 2.69
C LYS A 159 -34.27 -5.50 2.40
N ASP A 160 -34.35 -5.94 1.16
CA ASP A 160 -33.86 -7.24 0.68
C ASP A 160 -32.34 -7.28 0.44
N GLY A 161 -31.64 -6.13 0.57
CA GLY A 161 -30.21 -6.02 0.36
C GLY A 161 -29.78 -6.16 -1.11
N LEU A 162 -30.72 -6.12 -2.06
CA LEU A 162 -30.43 -6.32 -3.48
C LEU A 162 -30.16 -5.03 -4.24
N ARG A 163 -30.77 -3.91 -3.84
CA ARG A 163 -30.69 -2.63 -4.55
C ARG A 163 -29.93 -1.59 -3.73
N TYR A 164 -28.94 -0.96 -4.37
CA TYR A 164 -28.13 0.12 -3.80
C TYR A 164 -28.31 1.35 -4.68
N THR A 165 -28.82 2.45 -4.12
CA THR A 165 -29.04 3.71 -4.83
C THR A 165 -28.09 4.77 -4.26
N PHE A 166 -27.23 5.33 -5.11
CA PHE A 166 -26.22 6.32 -4.74
C PHE A 166 -26.61 7.69 -5.26
N HIS A 167 -26.64 8.70 -4.40
CA HIS A 167 -26.89 10.11 -4.76
C HIS A 167 -25.56 10.86 -4.85
N LEU A 168 -25.14 11.18 -6.07
CA LEU A 168 -23.86 11.80 -6.34
C LEU A 168 -23.89 13.32 -6.04
N ARG A 169 -22.72 13.86 -5.73
CA ARG A 169 -22.50 15.32 -5.68
C ARG A 169 -22.64 15.88 -7.09
N LYS A 170 -23.25 17.09 -7.20
CA LYS A 170 -23.53 17.73 -8.49
C LYS A 170 -22.38 18.59 -9.02
N ASP A 171 -21.40 18.88 -8.17
CA ASP A 171 -20.26 19.77 -8.45
C ASP A 171 -18.97 19.04 -8.79
N SER A 172 -19.00 17.71 -8.87
CA SER A 172 -17.84 16.89 -9.18
C SER A 172 -17.45 17.01 -10.64
N VAL A 173 -16.14 17.19 -10.87
CA VAL A 173 -15.56 17.27 -12.22
C VAL A 173 -14.27 16.46 -12.28
N PHE A 174 -13.97 15.90 -13.41
CA PHE A 174 -12.68 15.27 -13.67
C PHE A 174 -11.57 16.32 -13.88
N SER A 175 -10.34 15.90 -13.76
CA SER A 175 -9.16 16.76 -13.90
C SER A 175 -9.05 17.45 -15.28
N ASN A 176 -9.61 16.84 -16.32
CA ASN A 176 -9.72 17.41 -17.66
C ASN A 176 -10.87 18.44 -17.82
N GLY A 177 -11.69 18.62 -16.79
CA GLY A 177 -12.81 19.56 -16.77
C GLY A 177 -14.17 18.98 -17.16
N HIS A 178 -14.27 17.71 -17.56
CA HIS A 178 -15.53 17.06 -17.83
C HIS A 178 -16.35 16.90 -16.53
N LYS A 179 -17.66 17.11 -16.61
CA LYS A 179 -18.57 16.86 -15.48
C LYS A 179 -18.60 15.37 -15.18
N LEU A 180 -18.52 15.04 -13.90
CA LEU A 180 -18.71 13.68 -13.43
C LEU A 180 -20.20 13.44 -13.17
N THR A 181 -20.76 12.41 -13.78
CA THR A 181 -22.16 12.05 -13.70
C THR A 181 -22.36 10.59 -13.32
N ALA A 182 -23.60 10.22 -13.02
CA ALA A 182 -23.98 8.83 -12.79
C ALA A 182 -23.76 7.94 -14.02
N LYS A 183 -23.68 8.52 -15.22
CA LYS A 183 -23.35 7.79 -16.45
C LYS A 183 -21.89 7.31 -16.44
N ASP A 184 -20.97 8.10 -15.85
CA ASP A 184 -19.57 7.71 -15.68
C ASP A 184 -19.43 6.64 -14.60
N ALA A 185 -20.17 6.75 -13.50
CA ALA A 185 -20.24 5.74 -12.45
C ALA A 185 -20.76 4.39 -12.98
N ALA A 186 -21.86 4.43 -13.73
CA ALA A 186 -22.44 3.24 -14.34
C ALA A 186 -21.49 2.58 -15.35
N TRP A 187 -20.86 3.39 -16.21
CA TRP A 187 -19.87 2.89 -17.16
C TRP A 187 -18.66 2.26 -16.44
N SER A 188 -18.10 2.95 -15.44
CA SER A 188 -16.93 2.46 -14.68
C SER A 188 -17.23 1.12 -14.00
N PHE A 189 -18.40 1.00 -13.38
CA PHE A 189 -18.78 -0.23 -12.69
C PHE A 189 -19.10 -1.37 -13.67
N ASN A 190 -19.74 -1.09 -14.80
CA ASN A 190 -19.99 -2.09 -15.83
C ASN A 190 -18.70 -2.57 -16.49
N GLU A 191 -17.73 -1.68 -16.74
CA GLU A 191 -16.38 -2.05 -17.20
C GLU A 191 -15.65 -2.91 -16.16
N LEU A 192 -15.71 -2.57 -14.86
CA LEU A 192 -15.14 -3.38 -13.79
C LEU A 192 -15.63 -4.83 -13.87
N VAL A 193 -16.96 -5.01 -14.01
CA VAL A 193 -17.58 -6.35 -14.01
C VAL A 193 -17.30 -7.08 -15.32
N SER A 194 -17.50 -6.44 -16.47
CA SER A 194 -17.40 -7.08 -17.79
C SER A 194 -15.95 -7.42 -18.17
N LYS A 195 -14.99 -6.56 -17.80
CA LYS A 195 -13.56 -6.75 -18.06
C LYS A 195 -12.83 -7.49 -16.97
N GLN A 196 -13.54 -7.86 -15.89
CA GLN A 196 -12.94 -8.53 -14.73
C GLN A 196 -11.74 -7.77 -14.14
N TYR A 197 -11.85 -6.43 -14.07
CA TYR A 197 -10.81 -5.61 -13.47
C TYR A 197 -10.63 -5.92 -11.98
N ARG A 198 -9.50 -5.51 -11.42
CA ARG A 198 -9.17 -5.72 -10.00
C ARG A 198 -10.26 -5.19 -9.07
N GLY A 199 -10.79 -6.04 -8.20
CA GLY A 199 -11.90 -5.75 -7.30
C GLY A 199 -13.26 -6.24 -7.81
N SER A 200 -13.38 -6.74 -9.05
CA SER A 200 -14.64 -7.27 -9.59
C SER A 200 -15.18 -8.45 -8.79
N ASN A 201 -14.31 -9.29 -8.26
CA ASN A 201 -14.69 -10.44 -7.45
C ASN A 201 -15.31 -10.08 -6.08
N MET A 202 -15.22 -8.81 -5.68
CA MET A 202 -15.73 -8.34 -4.38
C MET A 202 -17.18 -7.79 -4.46
N VAL A 203 -17.67 -7.51 -5.67
CA VAL A 203 -18.98 -6.84 -5.83
C VAL A 203 -20.16 -7.80 -5.86
N GLY A 204 -19.93 -9.11 -5.88
CA GLY A 204 -20.96 -10.14 -5.90
C GLY A 204 -21.59 -10.35 -7.29
N LYS A 205 -22.73 -11.02 -7.35
CA LYS A 205 -23.45 -11.30 -8.59
C LYS A 205 -24.32 -10.10 -8.98
N VAL A 206 -23.80 -9.28 -9.89
CA VAL A 206 -24.49 -8.09 -10.39
C VAL A 206 -25.58 -8.49 -11.40
N GLU A 207 -26.77 -7.96 -11.22
CA GLU A 207 -27.86 -8.03 -12.20
C GLU A 207 -27.81 -6.83 -13.15
N SER A 208 -27.73 -5.62 -12.60
CA SER A 208 -27.64 -4.39 -13.38
C SER A 208 -26.93 -3.27 -12.63
N ALA A 209 -26.31 -2.35 -13.38
CA ALA A 209 -25.75 -1.12 -12.85
C ALA A 209 -26.04 0.01 -13.85
N LYS A 210 -26.86 1.00 -13.45
CA LYS A 210 -27.37 2.02 -14.37
C LYS A 210 -27.51 3.40 -13.72
N ALA A 211 -27.34 4.44 -14.53
CA ALA A 211 -27.72 5.80 -14.16
C ALA A 211 -29.25 5.94 -14.29
N LYS A 212 -29.91 6.35 -13.20
CA LYS A 212 -31.35 6.67 -13.20
C LYS A 212 -31.59 8.07 -13.75
N ASP A 213 -30.67 8.98 -13.39
CA ASP A 213 -30.53 10.34 -13.88
C ASP A 213 -29.06 10.75 -13.84
N ASP A 214 -28.74 12.02 -14.05
CA ASP A 214 -27.34 12.49 -14.10
C ASP A 214 -26.61 12.35 -12.75
N TYR A 215 -27.31 12.23 -11.62
CA TYR A 215 -26.71 12.20 -10.28
C TYR A 215 -27.22 11.06 -9.39
N THR A 216 -28.01 10.16 -9.96
CA THR A 216 -28.49 8.96 -9.26
C THR A 216 -28.00 7.71 -9.96
N PHE A 217 -27.13 6.96 -9.29
CA PHE A 217 -26.59 5.68 -9.76
C PHE A 217 -27.16 4.53 -8.96
N GLU A 218 -27.62 3.48 -9.64
CA GLU A 218 -28.23 2.30 -9.03
C GLU A 218 -27.48 1.03 -9.41
N ILE A 219 -27.19 0.20 -8.41
CA ILE A 219 -26.68 -1.17 -8.57
C ILE A 219 -27.77 -2.13 -8.07
N THR A 220 -28.11 -3.13 -8.88
CA THR A 220 -28.99 -4.24 -8.49
C THR A 220 -28.18 -5.54 -8.50
N LEU A 221 -28.27 -6.32 -7.45
CA LEU A 221 -27.62 -7.61 -7.28
C LEU A 221 -28.63 -8.75 -7.46
N LYS A 222 -28.15 -9.93 -7.87
CA LYS A 222 -28.95 -11.16 -7.93
C LYS A 222 -29.09 -11.83 -6.56
N GLU A 223 -28.18 -11.55 -5.65
CA GLU A 223 -28.15 -12.06 -4.27
C GLU A 223 -27.57 -10.98 -3.34
N PRO A 224 -27.98 -10.93 -2.07
CA PRO A 224 -27.49 -9.92 -1.13
C PRO A 224 -25.98 -10.01 -0.91
N ASN A 225 -25.31 -8.85 -0.88
CA ASN A 225 -23.89 -8.75 -0.56
C ASN A 225 -23.65 -7.67 0.50
N ALA A 226 -23.64 -8.05 1.77
CA ALA A 226 -23.39 -7.13 2.89
C ALA A 226 -22.02 -6.42 2.82
N LYS A 227 -21.08 -6.93 2.03
CA LYS A 227 -19.75 -6.35 1.86
C LYS A 227 -19.65 -5.36 0.69
N LEU A 228 -20.71 -5.17 -0.11
CA LEU A 228 -20.65 -4.34 -1.32
C LEU A 228 -20.20 -2.91 -1.03
N LEU A 229 -20.81 -2.22 -0.06
CA LEU A 229 -20.41 -0.85 0.27
C LEU A 229 -18.95 -0.77 0.68
N TRP A 230 -18.46 -1.76 1.43
CA TRP A 230 -17.06 -1.83 1.85
C TRP A 230 -16.12 -2.10 0.66
N ALA A 231 -16.52 -2.96 -0.28
CA ALA A 231 -15.80 -3.19 -1.53
C ALA A 231 -15.71 -1.90 -2.38
N LEU A 232 -16.80 -1.11 -2.43
CA LEU A 232 -16.85 0.15 -3.16
C LEU A 232 -16.00 1.29 -2.55
N CYS A 233 -15.47 1.10 -1.34
CA CYS A 233 -14.45 2.00 -0.77
C CYS A 233 -13.05 1.76 -1.33
N SER A 234 -12.87 0.78 -2.21
CA SER A 234 -11.62 0.38 -2.85
C SER A 234 -11.68 0.56 -4.36
N ARG A 235 -10.85 -0.16 -5.09
CA ARG A 235 -10.80 -0.11 -6.58
C ARG A 235 -12.16 -0.33 -7.25
N ALA A 236 -13.00 -1.17 -6.65
CA ALA A 236 -14.31 -1.50 -7.20
C ALA A 236 -15.27 -0.31 -7.29
N GLY A 237 -15.08 0.70 -6.47
CA GLY A 237 -15.93 1.89 -6.47
C GLY A 237 -15.36 3.09 -7.20
N LEU A 238 -14.15 3.00 -7.78
CA LEU A 238 -13.54 4.12 -8.49
C LEU A 238 -14.31 4.52 -9.73
N VAL A 239 -14.49 5.83 -9.93
CA VAL A 239 -15.18 6.38 -11.08
C VAL A 239 -14.18 7.01 -12.04
N PHE A 240 -14.26 6.60 -13.31
CA PHE A 240 -13.41 7.05 -14.40
C PHE A 240 -14.21 7.84 -15.42
N ASP A 241 -13.58 8.80 -16.08
CA ASP A 241 -14.17 9.52 -17.21
C ASP A 241 -14.26 8.58 -18.42
N LYS A 242 -15.51 8.22 -18.80
CA LYS A 242 -15.78 7.32 -19.93
C LYS A 242 -15.36 7.86 -21.29
N THR A 243 -15.13 9.17 -21.40
CA THR A 243 -14.77 9.85 -22.65
C THR A 243 -13.28 10.19 -22.74
N ALA A 244 -12.55 10.13 -21.62
CA ALA A 244 -11.15 10.45 -21.59
C ALA A 244 -10.30 9.40 -22.33
N LYS A 245 -9.40 9.88 -23.18
CA LYS A 245 -8.43 9.05 -23.91
C LYS A 245 -7.04 9.36 -23.37
N TYR A 246 -6.41 8.40 -22.72
CA TYR A 246 -5.05 8.53 -22.18
C TYR A 246 -4.43 7.15 -21.99
N ASP A 247 -3.11 7.10 -21.93
CA ASP A 247 -2.41 5.88 -21.55
C ASP A 247 -2.45 5.70 -20.04
N ALA A 248 -3.29 4.78 -19.57
CA ALA A 248 -3.48 4.51 -18.14
C ALA A 248 -2.20 4.02 -17.43
N LYS A 249 -1.18 3.55 -18.16
CA LYS A 249 0.10 3.13 -17.56
C LYS A 249 0.95 4.32 -17.09
N THR A 250 0.80 5.47 -17.73
CA THR A 250 1.66 6.63 -17.49
C THR A 250 0.90 7.90 -17.09
N GLN A 251 -0.41 7.92 -17.28
CA GLN A 251 -1.28 9.07 -17.05
C GLN A 251 -2.51 8.67 -16.21
N ALA A 252 -3.13 9.68 -15.60
CA ALA A 252 -4.37 9.50 -14.84
C ALA A 252 -5.30 10.70 -15.03
N VAL A 253 -6.57 10.41 -15.31
CA VAL A 253 -7.65 11.42 -15.36
C VAL A 253 -8.68 11.03 -14.31
N GLY A 254 -8.58 11.62 -13.14
CA GLY A 254 -9.47 11.36 -12.00
C GLY A 254 -10.18 12.62 -11.53
N SER A 255 -10.99 12.50 -10.49
CA SER A 255 -11.72 13.59 -9.86
C SER A 255 -11.14 14.02 -8.52
N GLY A 256 -10.03 13.42 -8.08
CA GLY A 256 -9.43 13.62 -6.77
C GLY A 256 -8.74 14.98 -6.57
N PRO A 257 -8.28 15.23 -5.33
CA PRO A 257 -7.63 16.50 -4.95
C PRO A 257 -6.26 16.73 -5.57
N TYR A 258 -5.64 15.72 -6.15
CA TYR A 258 -4.34 15.81 -6.82
C TYR A 258 -4.37 15.27 -8.25
N LEU A 259 -3.46 15.80 -9.06
CA LEU A 259 -3.15 15.36 -10.43
C LEU A 259 -1.79 14.69 -10.45
N ILE A 260 -1.56 13.73 -11.35
CA ILE A 260 -0.22 13.25 -11.65
C ILE A 260 0.48 14.30 -12.53
N GLU A 261 1.47 15.01 -11.97
CA GLU A 261 2.31 15.95 -12.74
C GLU A 261 3.47 15.22 -13.41
N LYS A 262 4.07 14.26 -12.71
CA LYS A 262 5.17 13.44 -13.22
C LYS A 262 5.15 12.05 -12.61
N PHE A 263 5.37 11.07 -13.45
CA PHE A 263 5.55 9.67 -13.02
C PHE A 263 6.89 9.16 -13.54
N VAL A 264 7.73 8.67 -12.64
CA VAL A 264 8.98 7.97 -12.96
C VAL A 264 8.86 6.58 -12.32
N PRO A 265 8.67 5.52 -13.13
CA PRO A 265 8.48 4.17 -12.62
C PRO A 265 9.59 3.77 -11.64
N SER A 266 9.21 3.14 -10.54
CA SER A 266 10.11 2.64 -9.49
C SER A 266 10.96 3.69 -8.75
N ASP A 267 10.80 4.98 -9.05
CA ASP A 267 11.57 6.06 -8.40
C ASP A 267 10.66 7.03 -7.65
N ARG A 268 9.83 7.79 -8.39
CA ARG A 268 9.03 8.86 -7.78
C ARG A 268 7.78 9.21 -8.57
N VAL A 269 6.84 9.79 -7.85
CA VAL A 269 5.65 10.44 -8.42
C VAL A 269 5.56 11.86 -7.90
N VAL A 270 5.23 12.79 -8.79
CA VAL A 270 4.95 14.18 -8.42
C VAL A 270 3.45 14.41 -8.58
N LEU A 271 2.81 14.74 -7.48
CA LEU A 271 1.41 15.11 -7.40
C LEU A 271 1.31 16.64 -7.32
N LYS A 272 0.39 17.22 -8.09
CA LYS A 272 0.05 18.65 -8.06
C LYS A 272 -1.40 18.82 -7.62
N ALA A 273 -1.68 19.79 -6.77
CA ALA A 273 -3.04 20.11 -6.35
C ALA A 273 -3.96 20.33 -7.56
N ASN A 274 -5.13 19.72 -7.51
CA ASN A 274 -6.14 19.85 -8.55
C ASN A 274 -7.00 21.11 -8.30
N PRO A 275 -6.87 22.18 -9.09
CA PRO A 275 -7.62 23.42 -8.88
C PRO A 275 -9.12 23.26 -9.15
N ARG A 276 -9.53 22.17 -9.82
CA ARG A 276 -10.94 21.87 -10.11
C ARG A 276 -11.62 21.06 -9.04
N TYR A 277 -10.85 20.56 -8.04
CA TYR A 277 -11.41 19.71 -7.00
C TYR A 277 -12.39 20.49 -6.12
N LYS A 278 -13.57 19.94 -5.93
CA LYS A 278 -14.66 20.49 -5.10
C LYS A 278 -15.13 19.54 -4.00
N GLY A 279 -14.37 18.47 -3.75
CA GLY A 279 -14.71 17.45 -2.76
C GLY A 279 -14.43 17.86 -1.32
N ILE A 280 -14.68 16.94 -0.42
CA ILE A 280 -14.62 17.16 1.03
C ILE A 280 -13.19 17.24 1.59
N HIS A 281 -12.19 16.75 0.84
CA HIS A 281 -10.78 16.72 1.27
C HIS A 281 -9.88 17.50 0.29
N PRO A 282 -9.94 18.85 0.24
CA PRO A 282 -9.12 19.62 -0.67
C PRO A 282 -7.62 19.45 -0.38
N ALA A 283 -6.81 19.53 -1.42
CA ALA A 283 -5.36 19.52 -1.29
C ALA A 283 -4.89 20.67 -0.36
N LYS A 284 -4.11 20.32 0.67
CA LYS A 284 -3.52 21.31 1.59
C LYS A 284 -2.11 21.73 1.16
N THR A 285 -1.51 21.02 0.23
CA THR A 285 -0.15 21.22 -0.27
C THR A 285 -0.22 21.36 -1.79
N GLU A 286 0.43 22.37 -2.35
CA GLU A 286 0.41 22.62 -3.79
C GLU A 286 1.04 21.46 -4.58
N LYS A 287 2.15 20.89 -4.05
CA LYS A 287 2.89 19.80 -4.68
C LYS A 287 3.35 18.77 -3.65
N VAL A 288 3.13 17.50 -3.93
CA VAL A 288 3.65 16.38 -3.15
C VAL A 288 4.57 15.54 -4.03
N VAL A 289 5.82 15.38 -3.61
CA VAL A 289 6.78 14.47 -4.22
C VAL A 289 6.80 13.18 -3.43
N VAL A 290 6.34 12.10 -4.00
CA VAL A 290 6.41 10.75 -3.40
C VAL A 290 7.67 10.09 -3.93
N ARG A 291 8.65 9.86 -3.06
CA ARG A 291 9.86 9.09 -3.35
C ARG A 291 9.74 7.69 -2.80
N TYR A 292 10.23 6.71 -3.55
CA TYR A 292 10.16 5.31 -3.14
C TYR A 292 11.56 4.81 -2.76
N PHE A 293 11.63 4.07 -1.66
CA PHE A 293 12.85 3.52 -1.12
C PHE A 293 12.72 1.99 -1.01
N VAL A 294 13.66 1.28 -1.59
CA VAL A 294 13.77 -0.17 -1.45
C VAL A 294 14.50 -0.51 -0.13
N ASP A 295 15.53 0.27 0.18
CA ASP A 295 16.34 0.11 1.40
C ASP A 295 15.83 1.01 2.53
N ASP A 296 15.65 0.41 3.71
CA ASP A 296 15.12 1.10 4.89
C ASP A 296 16.11 2.11 5.47
N ASN A 297 17.41 1.84 5.42
CA ASN A 297 18.42 2.77 5.94
C ASN A 297 18.53 3.99 5.04
N ALA A 298 18.49 3.81 3.71
CA ALA A 298 18.42 4.93 2.77
C ALA A 298 17.19 5.82 2.98
N ALA A 299 16.05 5.22 3.35
CA ALA A 299 14.84 5.96 3.69
C ALA A 299 14.99 6.76 5.00
N VAL A 300 15.61 6.15 6.01
CA VAL A 300 15.94 6.77 7.30
C VAL A 300 16.92 7.93 7.13
N ASP A 301 17.97 7.75 6.32
CA ASP A 301 18.95 8.78 6.00
C ASP A 301 18.31 9.96 5.26
N ALA A 302 17.40 9.67 4.33
CA ALA A 302 16.65 10.72 3.62
C ALA A 302 15.75 11.53 4.56
N LEU A 303 15.16 10.89 5.59
CA LEU A 303 14.38 11.60 6.61
C LEU A 303 15.30 12.41 7.53
N SER A 304 16.43 11.85 7.99
CA SER A 304 17.38 12.47 8.90
C SER A 304 18.05 13.70 8.28
N SER A 305 18.40 13.63 6.99
CA SER A 305 18.94 14.75 6.21
C SER A 305 17.90 15.80 5.81
N GLY A 306 16.60 15.49 6.00
CA GLY A 306 15.50 16.36 5.56
C GLY A 306 15.20 16.32 4.06
N ALA A 307 15.79 15.38 3.31
CA ALA A 307 15.47 15.13 1.90
C ALA A 307 14.02 14.65 1.70
N VAL A 308 13.45 13.97 2.70
CA VAL A 308 12.01 13.73 2.84
C VAL A 308 11.51 14.32 4.17
N LYS A 309 10.25 14.75 4.21
CA LYS A 309 9.63 15.35 5.40
C LYS A 309 8.74 14.38 6.18
N ALA A 310 8.38 13.27 5.56
CA ALA A 310 7.66 12.18 6.19
C ALA A 310 8.11 10.84 5.57
N LEU A 311 8.07 9.79 6.37
CA LEU A 311 8.42 8.44 5.96
C LEU A 311 7.37 7.46 6.49
N ALA A 312 6.83 6.60 5.63
CA ALA A 312 5.87 5.57 5.98
C ALA A 312 5.96 4.37 5.00
N PRO A 313 5.84 3.13 5.49
CA PRO A 313 5.95 2.74 6.89
C PRO A 313 7.40 2.76 7.38
N ILE A 314 7.59 2.79 8.69
CA ILE A 314 8.89 2.62 9.34
C ILE A 314 8.76 1.57 10.44
N SER A 315 9.72 0.65 10.55
CA SER A 315 9.72 -0.35 11.63
C SER A 315 9.93 0.29 13.00
N GLY A 316 9.43 -0.34 14.05
CA GLY A 316 9.58 0.16 15.42
C GLY A 316 11.04 0.35 15.83
N GLN A 317 11.94 -0.53 15.38
CA GLN A 317 13.36 -0.45 15.62
C GLN A 317 14.01 0.79 14.95
N LEU A 318 13.73 1.01 13.67
CA LEU A 318 14.24 2.16 12.93
C LEU A 318 13.58 3.48 13.35
N ALA A 319 12.39 3.44 13.92
CA ALA A 319 11.70 4.62 14.43
C ALA A 319 12.25 5.11 15.78
N LYS A 320 13.02 4.27 16.50
CA LYS A 320 13.49 4.61 17.85
C LYS A 320 14.30 5.92 17.93
N PRO A 321 15.31 6.19 17.10
CA PRO A 321 16.05 7.46 17.14
C PRO A 321 15.17 8.68 16.94
N PHE A 322 14.13 8.57 16.12
CA PHE A 322 13.17 9.65 15.87
C PHE A 322 12.20 9.86 17.04
N LYS A 323 11.85 8.80 17.77
CA LYS A 323 11.05 8.91 19.01
C LYS A 323 11.86 9.59 20.11
N ASP A 324 13.15 9.30 20.20
CA ASP A 324 14.06 9.87 21.20
C ASP A 324 14.33 11.37 20.93
N ASP A 325 14.24 11.82 19.68
CA ASP A 325 14.34 13.23 19.27
C ASP A 325 12.96 13.87 18.98
N SER A 326 12.11 13.88 19.97
CA SER A 326 10.73 14.41 19.86
C SER A 326 10.65 15.93 19.60
N LYS A 327 11.78 16.65 19.71
CA LYS A 327 11.85 18.07 19.36
C LYS A 327 11.83 18.30 17.85
N ARG A 328 12.43 17.40 17.07
CA ARG A 328 12.51 17.49 15.61
C ARG A 328 11.49 16.61 14.88
N TYR A 329 11.10 15.49 15.49
CA TYR A 329 10.29 14.47 14.84
C TYR A 329 9.02 14.15 15.61
N VAL A 330 7.96 13.86 14.84
CA VAL A 330 6.71 13.30 15.39
C VAL A 330 6.58 11.88 14.86
N VAL A 331 6.70 10.90 15.75
CA VAL A 331 6.49 9.48 15.40
C VAL A 331 5.08 9.09 15.81
N ARG A 332 4.30 8.62 14.84
CA ARG A 332 2.94 8.13 15.07
C ARG A 332 2.88 6.65 14.73
N ALA A 333 2.31 5.87 15.63
CA ALA A 333 1.92 4.50 15.42
C ALA A 333 0.41 4.39 15.62
N GLY A 334 -0.22 3.53 14.86
CA GLY A 334 -1.65 3.28 14.96
C GLY A 334 -1.97 1.87 14.48
N ASN A 335 -3.16 1.40 14.81
CA ASN A 335 -3.64 0.13 14.32
C ASN A 335 -3.81 0.20 12.80
N GLY A 336 -3.29 -0.81 12.10
CA GLY A 336 -3.47 -1.00 10.67
C GLY A 336 -4.35 -2.21 10.40
N THR A 337 -4.65 -2.40 9.12
CA THR A 337 -5.33 -3.60 8.62
C THR A 337 -4.35 -4.66 8.12
N ASP A 338 -3.06 -4.30 7.98
CA ASP A 338 -2.00 -5.23 7.63
C ASP A 338 -1.74 -6.23 8.77
N LYS A 339 -1.48 -7.48 8.40
CA LYS A 339 -1.28 -8.57 9.35
C LYS A 339 -0.23 -9.54 8.89
N PHE A 340 0.47 -10.13 9.85
CA PHE A 340 1.33 -11.27 9.63
C PHE A 340 0.59 -12.52 10.07
N VAL A 341 0.48 -13.49 9.17
CA VAL A 341 -0.25 -14.74 9.42
C VAL A 341 0.64 -15.94 9.12
N LEU A 342 0.53 -16.96 9.95
CA LEU A 342 1.04 -18.29 9.65
C LEU A 342 -0.09 -19.10 8.99
N ALA A 343 -0.05 -19.24 7.67
CA ALA A 343 -0.99 -20.07 6.92
C ALA A 343 -0.58 -21.54 7.02
N MET A 344 -1.53 -22.41 7.33
CA MET A 344 -1.32 -23.85 7.39
C MET A 344 -2.14 -24.54 6.31
N ASN A 345 -1.49 -25.33 5.44
CA ASN A 345 -2.19 -26.14 4.44
C ASN A 345 -2.97 -27.26 5.14
N MET A 346 -4.29 -27.19 5.13
CA MET A 346 -5.16 -28.19 5.80
C MET A 346 -5.13 -29.56 5.10
N ASN A 347 -4.66 -29.66 3.87
CA ASN A 347 -4.47 -30.91 3.13
C ASN A 347 -3.03 -31.44 3.25
N GLY A 348 -2.14 -30.73 3.93
CA GLY A 348 -0.77 -31.16 4.15
C GLY A 348 -0.71 -32.38 5.08
N GLU A 349 0.20 -33.31 4.82
CA GLU A 349 0.33 -34.60 5.52
C GLU A 349 0.31 -34.45 7.05
N ARG A 350 1.03 -33.48 7.59
CA ARG A 350 1.14 -33.22 9.03
C ARG A 350 0.08 -32.24 9.54
N THR A 351 -0.28 -31.25 8.74
CA THR A 351 -1.17 -30.14 9.16
C THR A 351 -2.65 -30.42 8.89
N LYS A 352 -3.01 -31.54 8.26
CA LYS A 352 -4.40 -32.02 8.19
C LYS A 352 -4.99 -32.35 9.55
N ASP A 353 -4.18 -32.81 10.52
CA ASP A 353 -4.62 -33.08 11.88
C ASP A 353 -4.84 -31.76 12.65
N ALA A 354 -6.06 -31.58 13.16
CA ALA A 354 -6.41 -30.40 13.95
C ALA A 354 -5.62 -30.28 15.26
N ARG A 355 -5.16 -31.40 15.84
CA ARG A 355 -4.31 -31.41 17.04
C ARG A 355 -2.97 -30.74 16.75
N VAL A 356 -2.36 -31.07 15.62
CA VAL A 356 -1.10 -30.44 15.17
C VAL A 356 -1.27 -28.94 15.00
N ARG A 357 -2.33 -28.49 14.33
CA ARG A 357 -2.60 -27.05 14.17
C ARG A 357 -2.82 -26.32 15.50
N LYS A 358 -3.53 -26.98 16.43
CA LYS A 358 -3.72 -26.46 17.80
C LYS A 358 -2.40 -26.42 18.58
N ALA A 359 -1.58 -27.46 18.47
CA ALA A 359 -0.27 -27.52 19.10
C ALA A 359 0.63 -26.36 18.62
N ILE A 360 0.69 -26.11 17.30
CA ILE A 360 1.42 -24.99 16.74
C ILE A 360 0.92 -23.66 17.34
N ARG A 361 -0.39 -23.45 17.45
CA ARG A 361 -0.95 -22.22 18.03
C ARG A 361 -0.55 -22.02 19.50
N TYR A 362 -0.53 -23.08 20.33
CA TYR A 362 -0.07 -23.02 21.70
C TYR A 362 1.45 -22.82 21.84
N ALA A 363 2.22 -23.28 20.86
CA ALA A 363 3.68 -23.15 20.86
C ALA A 363 4.19 -21.75 20.47
N ILE A 364 3.37 -20.94 19.81
CA ILE A 364 3.78 -19.61 19.34
C ILE A 364 3.74 -18.61 20.50
N ASP A 365 4.90 -18.00 20.79
CA ASP A 365 4.99 -16.86 21.70
C ASP A 365 4.84 -15.54 20.95
N HIS A 366 3.62 -15.02 20.91
CA HIS A 366 3.33 -13.73 20.26
C HIS A 366 4.12 -12.58 20.88
N LYS A 367 4.44 -12.60 22.17
CA LYS A 367 5.18 -11.51 22.83
C LYS A 367 6.61 -11.45 22.32
N GLN A 368 7.28 -12.61 22.18
CA GLN A 368 8.64 -12.67 21.62
C GLN A 368 8.66 -12.21 20.15
N ILE A 369 7.70 -12.65 19.33
CA ILE A 369 7.60 -12.21 17.94
C ILE A 369 7.41 -10.70 17.85
N ILE A 370 6.48 -10.13 18.62
CA ILE A 370 6.23 -8.69 18.66
C ILE A 370 7.49 -7.95 19.10
N ALA A 371 8.17 -8.42 20.14
CA ALA A 371 9.41 -7.81 20.63
C ALA A 371 10.51 -7.82 19.56
N SER A 372 10.73 -8.96 18.87
CA SER A 372 11.74 -9.07 17.79
C SER A 372 11.48 -8.15 16.60
N ARG A 373 10.22 -7.73 16.41
CA ARG A 373 9.78 -6.82 15.36
C ARG A 373 9.78 -5.34 15.77
N GLY A 374 10.28 -5.03 16.97
CA GLY A 374 10.36 -3.65 17.49
C GLY A 374 9.23 -3.25 18.43
N GLY A 375 8.39 -4.20 18.87
CA GLY A 375 7.45 -4.01 19.98
C GLY A 375 6.23 -3.15 19.70
N THR A 376 5.95 -2.80 18.41
CA THR A 376 4.83 -1.93 18.02
C THR A 376 3.63 -2.68 17.46
N ASP A 377 3.81 -3.95 17.11
CA ASP A 377 2.74 -4.80 16.59
C ASP A 377 1.76 -5.20 17.71
N LEU A 378 0.53 -5.55 17.35
CA LEU A 378 -0.49 -6.07 18.25
C LEU A 378 -0.74 -7.55 17.96
N ALA A 379 -0.92 -8.33 19.03
CA ALA A 379 -1.33 -9.72 18.88
C ALA A 379 -2.76 -9.79 18.32
N LEU A 380 -2.97 -10.70 17.35
CA LEU A 380 -4.29 -11.05 16.84
C LEU A 380 -4.64 -12.48 17.22
N GLY A 381 -5.84 -12.69 17.73
CA GLY A 381 -6.36 -14.03 18.04
C GLY A 381 -6.93 -14.75 16.82
N GLY A 382 -7.28 -14.00 15.78
CA GLY A 382 -7.87 -14.46 14.51
C GLY A 382 -7.32 -13.72 13.29
N PRO A 383 -7.84 -14.02 12.10
CA PRO A 383 -7.34 -13.42 10.86
C PRO A 383 -7.88 -12.02 10.59
N ILE A 384 -8.84 -11.53 11.37
CA ILE A 384 -9.50 -10.24 11.17
C ILE A 384 -8.84 -9.21 12.09
N PRO A 385 -8.23 -8.12 11.55
CA PRO A 385 -7.68 -7.03 12.35
C PRO A 385 -8.76 -6.23 13.09
N SER A 386 -8.38 -5.55 14.18
CA SER A 386 -9.31 -4.81 15.03
C SER A 386 -10.08 -3.67 14.35
N LEU A 387 -9.59 -3.16 13.23
CA LEU A 387 -10.25 -2.13 12.43
C LEU A 387 -11.21 -2.70 11.38
N ASP A 388 -11.15 -3.99 11.10
CA ASP A 388 -11.98 -4.61 10.07
C ASP A 388 -13.35 -5.03 10.63
N PRO A 389 -14.42 -4.94 9.84
CA PRO A 389 -15.74 -5.45 10.23
C PRO A 389 -15.67 -6.95 10.54
N GLY A 390 -16.33 -7.36 11.61
CA GLY A 390 -16.33 -8.74 12.07
C GLY A 390 -15.15 -9.13 12.96
N TYR A 391 -14.34 -8.16 13.42
CA TYR A 391 -13.31 -8.40 14.41
C TYR A 391 -13.91 -8.95 15.72
N GLU A 392 -13.26 -9.96 16.24
CA GLU A 392 -13.50 -10.52 17.57
C GLU A 392 -12.16 -10.70 18.28
N ASP A 393 -12.07 -10.32 19.55
CA ASP A 393 -10.86 -10.53 20.34
C ASP A 393 -10.74 -11.99 20.79
N LEU A 394 -10.01 -12.77 20.02
CA LEU A 394 -9.71 -14.17 20.31
C LEU A 394 -8.27 -14.37 20.86
N THR A 395 -7.61 -13.31 21.32
CA THR A 395 -6.20 -13.36 21.78
C THR A 395 -6.00 -14.32 22.97
N LYS A 396 -7.03 -14.52 23.77
CA LYS A 396 -7.00 -15.42 24.95
C LYS A 396 -7.35 -16.88 24.62
N LEU A 397 -7.81 -17.18 23.41
CA LEU A 397 -8.30 -18.52 23.05
C LEU A 397 -7.17 -19.56 23.01
N TYR A 398 -5.98 -19.17 22.60
CA TYR A 398 -4.79 -20.02 22.54
C TYR A 398 -3.58 -19.30 23.16
N PRO A 399 -3.51 -19.19 24.51
CA PRO A 399 -2.36 -18.58 25.17
C PRO A 399 -1.10 -19.44 24.94
N HIS A 400 0.08 -18.82 24.87
CA HIS A 400 1.33 -19.54 24.76
C HIS A 400 1.48 -20.55 25.90
N ASN A 401 1.59 -21.84 25.56
CA ASN A 401 1.70 -22.95 26.51
C ASN A 401 2.37 -24.16 25.85
N ILE A 402 3.67 -24.30 26.09
CA ILE A 402 4.50 -25.37 25.52
C ILE A 402 4.07 -26.75 25.98
N ASP A 403 3.67 -26.92 27.26
CA ASP A 403 3.25 -28.22 27.78
C ASP A 403 1.95 -28.68 27.14
N ARG A 404 1.01 -27.75 26.95
CA ARG A 404 -0.22 -28.04 26.21
C ARG A 404 0.06 -28.42 24.75
N ALA A 405 0.98 -27.68 24.10
CA ALA A 405 1.41 -28.02 22.74
C ALA A 405 1.98 -29.44 22.66
N LYS A 406 2.89 -29.80 23.56
CA LYS A 406 3.48 -31.16 23.64
C LYS A 406 2.43 -32.22 23.89
N SER A 407 1.46 -31.96 24.78
CA SER A 407 0.40 -32.94 25.10
C SER A 407 -0.52 -33.25 23.91
N LEU A 408 -0.69 -32.30 22.99
CA LEU A 408 -1.47 -32.49 21.76
C LEU A 408 -0.73 -33.30 20.69
N MET A 409 0.59 -33.44 20.82
CA MET A 409 1.44 -34.15 19.87
C MET A 409 1.72 -35.60 20.30
N LYS A 410 1.30 -35.98 21.51
CA LYS A 410 1.29 -37.38 22.00
C LYS A 410 -0.01 -38.06 21.55
#